data_c5bd08b1fe7f25910cf87a77489e2026
#
_entry.id   c5bd08b1fe7f25910cf87a77489e2026
#
_cell.length_a   1.000
_cell.length_b   1.000
_cell.length_c   1.000
_cell.angle_alpha   90.00
_cell.angle_beta   90.00
_cell.angle_gamma   90.00
#
_symmetry.space_group_name_H-M   'P 1'
#
loop_
_entity.id
_entity.type
_entity.pdbx_description
1 polymer ?
#
loop_
_entity_poly.entity_id
_entity_poly.type
_entity_poly.pdbx_seq_one_letter_code
_entity_poly.pdbx_strand_id
1 'polypeptide(L)'
;MMMPTGGGYESVTLEAFAKAAILKATDKTVDIVVVPSSYGDDWPSRPENIALAKQRTAEVAAACTAVAPPGKSCTGRLAILLNRADAMKPANSAALRDASLDGIFILGGDQGIAMKVLANSPAEKAMTDAVHRGVVLGGTSAGAAVESVSMINGYVGDYGAAQGLRRGSTLMWWS
;
A
#
# COMPACT_ATOMS: atom_id res chain seq x y z
N MET A 1 0.04 13.53 -1.53
CA MET A 1 -1.32 13.41 -0.92
C MET A 1 -1.45 12.04 -0.29
N MET A 2 -2.08 11.95 0.89
CA MET A 2 -2.34 10.68 1.57
C MET A 2 -3.84 10.44 1.66
N MET A 3 -4.26 9.19 1.46
CA MET A 3 -5.67 8.78 1.43
C MET A 3 -5.88 7.48 2.23
N PRO A 4 -5.74 7.52 3.55
CA PRO A 4 -6.04 6.37 4.40
C PRO A 4 -7.54 6.07 4.37
N THR A 5 -7.90 4.80 4.18
CA THR A 5 -9.30 4.35 4.13
C THR A 5 -9.59 3.29 5.18
N GLY A 6 -10.81 3.30 5.72
CA GLY A 6 -11.16 2.56 6.93
C GLY A 6 -11.07 1.05 6.84
N GLY A 7 -11.34 0.45 5.73
CA GLY A 7 -11.32 -1.01 5.53
C GLY A 7 -12.14 -1.42 4.32
N GLY A 8 -11.88 -2.63 3.83
CA GLY A 8 -12.55 -3.15 2.64
C GLY A 8 -11.90 -2.70 1.32
N TYR A 9 -12.48 -3.18 0.25
CA TYR A 9 -12.06 -2.91 -1.13
C TYR A 9 -13.27 -2.52 -1.99
N GLU A 10 -14.20 -1.79 -1.39
CA GLU A 10 -15.38 -1.31 -2.10
C GLU A 10 -14.98 -0.38 -3.25
N SER A 11 -15.72 -0.46 -4.35
CA SER A 11 -15.44 0.31 -5.55
C SER A 11 -15.30 1.80 -5.28
N VAL A 12 -16.18 2.36 -4.43
CA VAL A 12 -16.14 3.78 -4.07
C VAL A 12 -14.82 4.22 -3.44
N THR A 13 -14.23 3.35 -2.61
CA THR A 13 -12.92 3.58 -1.96
C THR A 13 -11.79 3.56 -2.97
N LEU A 14 -11.75 2.52 -3.81
CA LEU A 14 -10.72 2.36 -4.84
C LEU A 14 -10.83 3.45 -5.92
N GLU A 15 -12.04 3.84 -6.30
CA GLU A 15 -12.29 4.92 -7.24
C GLU A 15 -11.88 6.30 -6.68
N ALA A 16 -12.09 6.53 -5.39
CA ALA A 16 -11.65 7.78 -4.76
C ALA A 16 -10.12 7.92 -4.81
N PHE A 17 -9.39 6.85 -4.46
CA PHE A 17 -7.93 6.80 -4.61
C PHE A 17 -7.51 6.98 -6.07
N ALA A 18 -8.16 6.28 -6.99
CA ALA A 18 -7.86 6.35 -8.41
C ALA A 18 -8.05 7.77 -8.97
N LYS A 19 -9.13 8.47 -8.59
CA LYS A 19 -9.36 9.88 -8.98
C LYS A 19 -8.22 10.79 -8.52
N ALA A 20 -7.69 10.58 -7.32
CA ALA A 20 -6.53 11.34 -6.85
C ALA A 20 -5.27 11.04 -7.67
N ALA A 21 -5.00 9.77 -7.99
CA ALA A 21 -3.88 9.38 -8.85
C ALA A 21 -4.03 9.95 -10.27
N ILE A 22 -5.24 9.92 -10.84
CA ILE A 22 -5.56 10.51 -12.16
C ILE A 22 -5.27 12.01 -12.19
N LEU A 23 -5.63 12.74 -11.12
CA LEU A 23 -5.36 14.17 -11.01
C LEU A 23 -3.85 14.47 -10.92
N LYS A 24 -3.07 13.52 -10.42
CA LYS A 24 -1.61 13.63 -10.32
C LYS A 24 -0.92 13.31 -11.64
N ALA A 25 -1.46 12.38 -12.42
CA ALA A 25 -0.85 11.90 -13.65
C ALA A 25 -0.73 13.01 -14.70
N THR A 26 0.50 13.27 -15.13
CA THR A 26 0.82 14.30 -16.14
C THR A 26 0.75 13.76 -17.57
N ASP A 27 0.85 12.45 -17.75
CA ASP A 27 0.77 11.79 -19.05
C ASP A 27 -0.56 11.06 -19.29
N LYS A 28 -0.64 10.26 -20.35
CA LYS A 28 -1.85 9.53 -20.71
C LYS A 28 -2.06 8.24 -19.90
N THR A 29 -1.04 7.77 -19.21
CA THR A 29 -1.09 6.54 -18.43
C THR A 29 -1.01 6.88 -16.95
N VAL A 30 -1.99 6.44 -16.18
CA VAL A 30 -1.98 6.52 -14.71
C VAL A 30 -1.33 5.25 -14.19
N ASP A 31 -0.17 5.37 -13.57
CA ASP A 31 0.63 4.24 -13.08
C ASP A 31 0.49 4.08 -11.56
N ILE A 32 -0.01 2.92 -11.14
CA ILE A 32 -0.27 2.61 -9.74
C ILE A 32 0.53 1.38 -9.32
N VAL A 33 1.28 1.49 -8.24
CA VAL A 33 1.96 0.36 -7.60
C VAL A 33 1.21 -0.09 -6.36
N VAL A 34 0.91 -1.39 -6.29
CA VAL A 34 0.25 -2.02 -5.13
C VAL A 34 1.27 -2.74 -4.27
N VAL A 35 1.17 -2.53 -2.94
CA VAL A 35 2.12 -3.05 -1.95
C VAL A 35 1.38 -3.97 -0.97
N PRO A 36 1.66 -5.30 -0.97
CA PRO A 36 0.97 -6.29 -0.15
C PRO A 36 1.69 -6.61 1.18
N SER A 37 2.47 -5.69 1.72
CA SER A 37 3.35 -5.96 2.87
C SER A 37 2.63 -6.43 4.13
N SER A 38 1.35 -6.13 4.27
CA SER A 38 0.49 -6.56 5.39
C SER A 38 0.02 -8.01 5.32
N TYR A 39 0.25 -8.70 4.19
CA TYR A 39 -0.09 -10.12 4.05
C TYR A 39 0.95 -11.03 4.70
N GLY A 40 2.23 -10.64 4.66
CA GLY A 40 3.32 -11.54 5.04
C GLY A 40 3.51 -12.67 4.03
N ASP A 41 4.38 -13.62 4.38
CA ASP A 41 4.65 -14.80 3.53
C ASP A 41 4.47 -16.15 4.24
N ASP A 42 4.02 -16.12 5.51
CA ASP A 42 3.87 -17.32 6.33
C ASP A 42 2.46 -17.91 6.26
N TRP A 43 1.41 -17.09 6.31
CA TRP A 43 0.02 -17.54 6.40
C TRP A 43 -0.91 -16.74 5.47
N PRO A 44 -1.79 -17.38 4.68
CA PRO A 44 -1.91 -18.84 4.53
C PRO A 44 -0.68 -19.47 3.87
N SER A 45 -0.08 -18.83 2.87
CA SER A 45 1.21 -19.16 2.26
C SER A 45 1.67 -18.04 1.31
N ARG A 46 2.97 -17.97 1.03
CA ARG A 46 3.51 -17.00 0.08
C ARG A 46 2.85 -17.05 -1.32
N PRO A 47 2.66 -18.22 -1.97
CA PRO A 47 1.98 -18.30 -3.26
C PRO A 47 0.55 -17.78 -3.24
N GLU A 48 -0.22 -18.13 -2.19
CA GLU A 48 -1.60 -17.67 -2.04
C GLU A 48 -1.67 -16.16 -1.80
N ASN A 49 -0.78 -15.61 -0.98
CA ASN A 49 -0.68 -14.17 -0.74
C ASN A 49 -0.28 -13.39 -2.00
N ILE A 50 0.61 -13.95 -2.84
CA ILE A 50 0.93 -13.37 -4.15
C ILE A 50 -0.29 -13.42 -5.08
N ALA A 51 -1.03 -14.53 -5.11
CA ALA A 51 -2.22 -14.67 -5.95
C ALA A 51 -3.29 -13.65 -5.56
N LEU A 52 -3.56 -13.52 -4.26
CA LEU A 52 -4.50 -12.52 -3.74
C LEU A 52 -4.03 -11.10 -4.04
N ALA A 53 -2.75 -10.80 -3.85
CA ALA A 53 -2.20 -9.48 -4.15
C ALA A 53 -2.32 -9.13 -5.64
N LYS A 54 -2.12 -10.09 -6.55
CA LYS A 54 -2.35 -9.90 -7.99
C LYS A 54 -3.82 -9.58 -8.28
N GLN A 55 -4.75 -10.30 -7.66
CA GLN A 55 -6.18 -10.02 -7.79
C GLN A 55 -6.48 -8.59 -7.34
N ARG A 56 -6.03 -8.18 -6.15
CA ARG A 56 -6.23 -6.82 -5.63
C ARG A 56 -5.59 -5.75 -6.52
N THR A 57 -4.44 -6.05 -7.12
CA THR A 57 -3.80 -5.15 -8.09
C THR A 57 -4.69 -4.94 -9.32
N ALA A 58 -5.30 -6.01 -9.82
CA ALA A 58 -6.24 -5.91 -10.94
C ALA A 58 -7.51 -5.11 -10.56
N GLU A 59 -8.04 -5.28 -9.35
CA GLU A 59 -9.19 -4.52 -8.83
C GLU A 59 -8.88 -3.01 -8.74
N VAL A 60 -7.71 -2.64 -8.24
CA VAL A 60 -7.25 -1.24 -8.18
C VAL A 60 -7.12 -0.64 -9.60
N ALA A 61 -6.52 -1.38 -10.53
CA ALA A 61 -6.40 -0.95 -11.93
C ALA A 61 -7.76 -0.82 -12.61
N ALA A 62 -8.69 -1.76 -12.36
CA ALA A 62 -10.04 -1.71 -12.89
C ALA A 62 -10.83 -0.50 -12.35
N ALA A 63 -10.73 -0.22 -11.05
CA ALA A 63 -11.36 0.96 -10.44
C ALA A 63 -10.81 2.27 -11.04
N CYS A 64 -9.51 2.32 -11.32
CA CYS A 64 -8.91 3.46 -12.02
C CYS A 64 -9.48 3.59 -13.43
N THR A 65 -9.54 2.50 -14.17
CA THR A 65 -10.08 2.49 -15.55
C THR A 65 -11.54 2.93 -15.58
N ALA A 66 -12.34 2.54 -14.58
CA ALA A 66 -13.76 2.89 -14.49
C ALA A 66 -14.01 4.41 -14.35
N VAL A 67 -13.06 5.14 -13.74
CA VAL A 67 -13.19 6.58 -13.50
C VAL A 67 -12.24 7.43 -14.34
N ALA A 68 -11.43 6.81 -15.19
CA ALA A 68 -10.48 7.51 -16.05
C ALA A 68 -11.25 8.31 -17.14
N PRO A 69 -10.87 9.58 -17.37
CA PRO A 69 -11.47 10.36 -18.45
C PRO A 69 -11.02 9.82 -19.81
N PRO A 70 -11.77 10.12 -20.89
CA PRO A 70 -11.38 9.75 -22.24
C PRO A 70 -9.93 10.14 -22.56
N GLY A 71 -9.16 9.18 -23.12
CA GLY A 71 -7.77 9.39 -23.47
C GLY A 71 -6.75 9.11 -22.36
N LYS A 72 -7.19 8.77 -21.15
CA LYS A 72 -6.31 8.22 -20.11
C LYS A 72 -6.50 6.70 -19.97
N SER A 73 -5.41 6.00 -19.71
CA SER A 73 -5.38 4.58 -19.36
C SER A 73 -4.81 4.38 -17.97
N CYS A 74 -5.10 3.24 -17.33
CA CYS A 74 -4.60 2.92 -16.01
C CYS A 74 -3.79 1.62 -16.03
N THR A 75 -2.67 1.60 -15.31
CA THR A 75 -1.87 0.39 -15.09
C THR A 75 -1.74 0.10 -13.60
N GLY A 76 -1.83 -1.18 -13.24
CA GLY A 76 -1.56 -1.66 -11.89
C GLY A 76 -0.33 -2.57 -11.90
N ARG A 77 0.65 -2.26 -11.10
CA ARG A 77 1.87 -3.06 -10.90
C ARG A 77 1.97 -3.54 -9.45
N LEU A 78 2.33 -4.79 -9.26
CA LEU A 78 2.51 -5.38 -7.94
C LEU A 78 3.99 -5.32 -7.54
N ALA A 79 4.30 -4.66 -6.41
CA ALA A 79 5.59 -4.78 -5.76
C ALA A 79 5.54 -5.94 -4.76
N ILE A 80 6.18 -7.07 -5.05
CA ILE A 80 6.16 -8.25 -4.18
C ILE A 80 7.06 -8.00 -2.96
N LEU A 81 6.48 -7.45 -1.90
CA LEU A 81 7.11 -7.09 -0.64
C LEU A 81 6.36 -7.79 0.50
N LEU A 82 6.54 -9.10 0.65
CA LEU A 82 5.83 -9.94 1.61
C LEU A 82 6.66 -10.26 2.86
N ASN A 83 7.97 -10.14 2.79
CA ASN A 83 8.85 -10.33 3.93
C ASN A 83 9.98 -9.31 3.94
N ARG A 84 10.75 -9.31 5.03
CA ARG A 84 11.88 -8.40 5.22
C ARG A 84 12.93 -8.55 4.12
N ALA A 85 13.23 -9.77 3.69
CA ALA A 85 14.22 -10.02 2.63
C ALA A 85 13.80 -9.44 1.29
N ASP A 86 12.48 -9.44 0.99
CA ASP A 86 11.95 -8.78 -0.21
C ASP A 86 12.17 -7.27 -0.14
N ALA A 87 11.83 -6.64 0.99
CA ALA A 87 11.91 -5.19 1.17
C ALA A 87 13.35 -4.67 1.19
N MET A 88 14.31 -5.51 1.59
CA MET A 88 15.73 -5.19 1.58
C MET A 88 16.38 -5.27 0.20
N LYS A 89 15.73 -5.88 -0.79
CA LYS A 89 16.25 -5.96 -2.17
C LYS A 89 15.79 -4.76 -3.00
N PRO A 90 16.69 -3.84 -3.43
CA PRO A 90 16.30 -2.67 -4.21
C PRO A 90 15.55 -2.99 -5.50
N ALA A 91 15.83 -4.14 -6.12
CA ALA A 91 15.14 -4.57 -7.33
C ALA A 91 13.63 -4.78 -7.11
N ASN A 92 13.20 -5.28 -5.94
CA ASN A 92 11.80 -5.54 -5.64
C ASN A 92 10.98 -4.26 -5.46
N SER A 93 11.63 -3.14 -5.14
CA SER A 93 11.02 -1.82 -5.01
C SER A 93 11.33 -0.89 -6.19
N ALA A 94 11.83 -1.42 -7.31
CA ALA A 94 12.19 -0.61 -8.48
C ALA A 94 11.00 0.20 -9.00
N ALA A 95 9.81 -0.41 -9.06
CA ALA A 95 8.59 0.25 -9.50
C ALA A 95 8.20 1.48 -8.65
N LEU A 96 8.57 1.50 -7.37
CA LEU A 96 8.31 2.64 -6.47
C LEU A 96 9.23 3.83 -6.75
N ARG A 97 10.30 3.63 -7.50
CA ARG A 97 11.26 4.68 -7.91
C ARG A 97 10.99 5.24 -9.30
N ASP A 98 10.03 4.65 -10.00
CA ASP A 98 9.68 5.09 -11.35
C ASP A 98 9.21 6.56 -11.33
N ALA A 99 9.69 7.35 -12.28
CA ALA A 99 9.33 8.76 -12.38
C ALA A 99 7.89 8.95 -12.87
N SER A 100 7.34 7.97 -13.58
CA SER A 100 5.95 7.97 -14.07
C SER A 100 4.93 7.52 -13.03
N LEU A 101 5.36 7.14 -11.81
CA LEU A 101 4.46 6.65 -10.77
C LEU A 101 3.53 7.75 -10.27
N ASP A 102 2.23 7.50 -10.28
CA ASP A 102 1.20 8.43 -9.84
C ASP A 102 0.55 8.04 -8.51
N GLY A 103 0.49 6.73 -8.22
CA GLY A 103 -0.13 6.22 -7.01
C GLY A 103 0.56 5.00 -6.41
N ILE A 104 0.56 4.92 -5.08
CA ILE A 104 0.94 3.74 -4.30
C ILE A 104 -0.26 3.34 -3.46
N PHE A 105 -0.68 2.08 -3.51
CA PHE A 105 -1.78 1.56 -2.70
C PHE A 105 -1.30 0.40 -1.81
N ILE A 106 -1.36 0.60 -0.49
CA ILE A 106 -0.98 -0.42 0.50
C ILE A 106 -2.21 -1.27 0.83
N LEU A 107 -2.11 -2.59 0.64
CA LEU A 107 -3.21 -3.52 0.93
C LEU A 107 -3.44 -3.66 2.44
N GLY A 108 -4.68 -3.99 2.79
CA GLY A 108 -5.07 -4.35 4.16
C GLY A 108 -4.53 -5.72 4.57
N GLY A 109 -4.59 -6.02 5.86
CA GLY A 109 -4.10 -7.26 6.46
C GLY A 109 -3.65 -7.02 7.90
N ASP A 110 -2.39 -7.33 8.23
CA ASP A 110 -1.79 -7.08 9.55
C ASP A 110 -0.77 -5.94 9.47
N GLN A 111 -1.03 -4.86 10.21
CA GLN A 111 -0.14 -3.69 10.24
C GLN A 111 1.18 -3.96 10.96
N GLY A 112 1.21 -4.89 11.91
CA GLY A 112 2.45 -5.30 12.58
C GLY A 112 3.36 -6.07 11.62
N ILE A 113 2.77 -6.91 10.74
CA ILE A 113 3.50 -7.58 9.66
C ILE A 113 4.01 -6.54 8.67
N ALA A 114 3.17 -5.60 8.23
CA ALA A 114 3.57 -4.55 7.30
C ALA A 114 4.80 -3.78 7.81
N MET A 115 4.81 -3.41 9.10
CA MET A 115 5.96 -2.72 9.71
C MET A 115 7.21 -3.60 9.80
N LYS A 116 7.07 -4.90 10.13
CA LYS A 116 8.21 -5.84 10.12
C LYS A 116 8.84 -5.96 8.72
N VAL A 117 8.01 -5.90 7.68
CA VAL A 117 8.46 -5.97 6.29
C VAL A 117 9.14 -4.67 5.87
N LEU A 118 8.48 -3.54 6.05
CA LEU A 118 8.86 -2.27 5.42
C LEU A 118 9.81 -1.41 6.25
N ALA A 119 9.65 -1.32 7.57
CA ALA A 119 10.33 -0.31 8.39
C ALA A 119 11.87 -0.34 8.21
N ASN A 120 12.48 0.82 8.00
CA ASN A 120 13.92 0.99 7.78
C ASN A 120 14.46 0.12 6.62
N SER A 121 13.72 0.03 5.52
CA SER A 121 14.12 -0.72 4.32
C SER A 121 14.31 0.19 3.11
N PRO A 122 15.04 -0.27 2.07
CA PRO A 122 15.08 0.40 0.78
C PRO A 122 13.70 0.57 0.14
N ALA A 123 12.75 -0.33 0.43
CA ALA A 123 11.37 -0.22 -0.05
C ALA A 123 10.63 0.93 0.63
N GLU A 124 10.72 1.06 1.96
CA GLU A 124 10.15 2.21 2.68
C GLU A 124 10.73 3.53 2.15
N LYS A 125 12.07 3.60 2.04
CA LYS A 125 12.70 4.80 1.48
C LYS A 125 12.19 5.14 0.08
N ALA A 126 12.02 4.15 -0.79
CA ALA A 126 11.48 4.37 -2.14
C ALA A 126 10.06 4.91 -2.12
N MET A 127 9.20 4.40 -1.21
CA MET A 127 7.84 4.90 -1.00
C MET A 127 7.85 6.33 -0.47
N THR A 128 8.67 6.63 0.54
CA THR A 128 8.84 7.99 1.10
C THR A 128 9.29 8.97 0.03
N ASP A 129 10.33 8.62 -0.74
CA ASP A 129 10.81 9.46 -1.84
C ASP A 129 9.73 9.69 -2.91
N ALA A 130 8.89 8.68 -3.19
CA ALA A 130 7.77 8.81 -4.12
C ALA A 130 6.71 9.80 -3.60
N VAL A 131 6.34 9.71 -2.32
CA VAL A 131 5.40 10.64 -1.68
C VAL A 131 5.93 12.08 -1.73
N HIS A 132 7.23 12.28 -1.48
CA HIS A 132 7.87 13.61 -1.57
C HIS A 132 7.88 14.15 -3.02
N ARG A 133 7.94 13.29 -4.03
CA ARG A 133 7.72 13.69 -5.43
C ARG A 133 6.26 14.01 -5.75
N GLY A 134 5.36 13.81 -4.78
CA GLY A 134 3.93 14.08 -4.88
C GLY A 134 3.09 12.91 -5.37
N VAL A 135 3.63 11.69 -5.42
CA VAL A 135 2.85 10.46 -5.67
C VAL A 135 1.77 10.32 -4.61
N VAL A 136 0.57 9.93 -5.01
CA VAL A 136 -0.55 9.70 -4.09
C VAL A 136 -0.30 8.39 -3.33
N LEU A 137 -0.29 8.46 -2.01
CA LEU A 137 -0.27 7.28 -1.15
C LEU A 137 -1.68 7.00 -0.66
N GLY A 138 -2.14 5.78 -0.80
CA GLY A 138 -3.38 5.32 -0.24
C GLY A 138 -3.25 3.90 0.31
N GLY A 139 -4.17 3.54 1.17
CA GLY A 139 -4.21 2.20 1.73
C GLY A 139 -5.52 1.94 2.46
N THR A 140 -5.82 0.67 2.65
CA THR A 140 -7.02 0.24 3.37
C THR A 140 -6.68 -0.55 4.62
N SER A 141 -7.48 -0.42 5.70
CA SER A 141 -7.30 -1.18 6.95
C SER A 141 -5.87 -1.04 7.49
N ALA A 142 -5.12 -2.15 7.57
CA ALA A 142 -3.71 -2.15 7.97
C ALA A 142 -2.83 -1.25 7.08
N GLY A 143 -3.11 -1.19 5.78
CA GLY A 143 -2.43 -0.28 4.85
C GLY A 143 -2.64 1.18 5.21
N ALA A 144 -3.87 1.56 5.58
CA ALA A 144 -4.17 2.91 6.07
C ALA A 144 -3.55 3.18 7.45
N ALA A 145 -3.51 2.16 8.33
CA ALA A 145 -2.93 2.31 9.66
C ALA A 145 -1.45 2.70 9.60
N VAL A 146 -0.67 2.08 8.71
CA VAL A 146 0.77 2.38 8.58
C VAL A 146 1.06 3.76 7.97
N GLU A 147 0.08 4.42 7.38
CA GLU A 147 0.18 5.78 6.87
C GLU A 147 0.08 6.84 7.98
N SER A 148 -0.42 6.50 9.17
CA SER A 148 -0.63 7.44 10.27
C SER A 148 0.65 7.68 11.08
N VAL A 149 0.68 8.74 11.88
CA VAL A 149 1.81 9.06 12.78
C VAL A 149 1.95 8.04 13.91
N SER A 150 0.86 7.41 14.31
CA SER A 150 0.83 6.32 15.27
C SER A 150 -0.39 5.46 15.07
N MET A 151 -0.27 4.18 15.32
CA MET A 151 -1.35 3.21 15.09
C MET A 151 -1.52 2.26 16.28
N ILE A 152 -2.69 1.63 16.33
CA ILE A 152 -2.91 0.44 17.15
C ILE A 152 -2.35 -0.76 16.38
N ASN A 153 -1.46 -1.55 17.01
CA ASN A 153 -0.88 -2.73 16.38
C ASN A 153 -1.13 -4.03 17.14
N GLY A 154 -2.06 -4.02 18.07
CA GLY A 154 -2.45 -5.20 18.85
C GLY A 154 -3.02 -4.85 20.20
N TYR A 155 -3.14 -5.86 21.04
CA TYR A 155 -3.64 -5.77 22.41
C TYR A 155 -2.54 -6.09 23.42
N VAL A 156 -2.70 -5.59 24.63
CA VAL A 156 -1.91 -6.00 25.80
C VAL A 156 -2.65 -7.15 26.47
N GLY A 157 -2.06 -8.34 26.51
CA GLY A 157 -2.68 -9.57 27.01
C GLY A 157 -3.37 -10.39 25.90
N ASP A 158 -4.14 -11.39 26.27
CA ASP A 158 -4.89 -12.23 25.34
C ASP A 158 -6.04 -11.45 24.71
N TYR A 159 -6.38 -11.76 23.46
CA TYR A 159 -7.41 -11.04 22.70
C TYR A 159 -8.76 -10.95 23.43
N GLY A 160 -9.20 -12.03 24.07
CA GLY A 160 -10.47 -12.08 24.81
C GLY A 160 -10.43 -11.38 26.19
N ALA A 161 -9.25 -11.07 26.70
CA ALA A 161 -9.02 -10.44 27.99
C ALA A 161 -8.15 -9.19 27.90
N ALA A 162 -8.12 -8.55 26.73
CA ALA A 162 -7.27 -7.40 26.46
C ALA A 162 -7.57 -6.25 27.43
N GLN A 163 -6.56 -5.84 28.19
CA GLN A 163 -6.66 -4.74 29.16
C GLN A 163 -6.21 -3.40 28.56
N GLY A 164 -5.76 -3.39 27.31
CA GLY A 164 -5.34 -2.20 26.63
C GLY A 164 -4.91 -2.47 25.20
N LEU A 165 -4.69 -1.40 24.45
CA LEU A 165 -4.25 -1.44 23.06
C LEU A 165 -2.76 -1.18 22.98
N ARG A 166 -2.04 -1.97 22.19
CA ARG A 166 -0.64 -1.76 21.92
C ARG A 166 -0.49 -0.67 20.85
N ARG A 167 0.22 0.39 21.21
CA ARG A 167 0.62 1.41 20.24
C ARG A 167 1.81 0.92 19.43
N GLY A 168 1.73 1.02 18.11
CA GLY A 168 2.83 0.76 17.18
C GLY A 168 3.42 2.04 16.60
N SER A 169 4.68 1.97 16.19
CA SER A 169 5.26 2.95 15.28
C SER A 169 4.72 2.73 13.87
N THR A 170 4.79 3.76 13.06
CA THR A 170 4.32 3.79 11.68
C THR A 170 5.49 4.06 10.73
N LEU A 171 5.25 3.98 9.45
CA LEU A 171 6.22 4.41 8.44
C LEU A 171 6.47 5.92 8.59
N MET A 172 7.73 6.33 8.52
CA MET A 172 8.13 7.72 8.77
C MET A 172 8.01 8.57 7.49
N TRP A 173 6.77 8.82 7.07
CA TRP A 173 6.49 9.64 5.89
C TRP A 173 6.75 11.15 6.08
N TRP A 174 6.95 11.60 7.33
CA TRP A 174 6.87 13.00 7.74
C TRP A 174 8.17 13.60 8.25
N SER A 175 9.26 12.86 8.23
CA SER A 175 10.56 13.35 8.69
C SER A 175 11.41 13.95 7.57
#